data_43a10ff41428d0c46ac8cbc6f245ccac
#
_entry.id   43a10ff41428d0c46ac8cbc6f245ccac
#
_cell.length_a   1.000
_cell.length_b   1.000
_cell.length_c   1.000
_cell.angle_alpha   90.00
_cell.angle_beta   90.00
_cell.angle_gamma   90.00
#
_symmetry.space_group_name_H-M   'P 1'
#
loop_
_entity.id
_entity.type
_entity.pdbx_description
1 polymer ?
#
loop_
_entity_poly.entity_id
_entity_poly.type
_entity_poly.pdbx_seq_one_letter_code
_entity_poly.pdbx_strand_id
1 'polypeptide(L)'
;LDELSRAHPDAWNILMTVLDYGQRYLRLDEADGQGTVKVAEGVTFVATANIGNEYTSTRVMDKALMDRFTIVEMDVLNESEEVELLTYMFPHVDSLTLANVAKIASLTRNESTSDTARIGSGISTRTTVELSGLLFDGFTLQEAAEVSIYPQYDSAGGVDSERTFVK
;
A
#
# COMPACT_ATOMS: atom_id res chain seq x y z
N LEU A 1 2.01 0.86 14.38
CA LEU A 1 0.91 1.80 14.07
C LEU A 1 0.64 1.70 12.58
N ASP A 2 -0.51 1.20 12.20
CA ASP A 2 -0.85 1.04 10.79
C ASP A 2 -1.77 2.17 10.32
N GLU A 3 -1.57 2.61 9.08
CA GLU A 3 -2.34 3.69 8.43
C GLU A 3 -2.43 4.99 9.28
N LEU A 4 -1.32 5.43 9.84
CA LEU A 4 -1.28 6.59 10.76
C LEU A 4 -1.87 7.88 10.14
N SER A 5 -1.77 8.06 8.83
CA SER A 5 -2.35 9.19 8.08
C SER A 5 -3.88 9.19 8.06
N ARG A 6 -4.55 8.09 8.41
CA ARG A 6 -6.02 8.00 8.53
C ARG A 6 -6.53 8.24 9.94
N ALA A 7 -5.64 8.23 10.94
CA ALA A 7 -6.03 8.46 12.32
C ALA A 7 -6.60 9.87 12.54
N HIS A 8 -7.45 10.00 13.56
CA HIS A 8 -7.95 11.32 13.94
C HIS A 8 -6.82 12.17 14.57
N PRO A 9 -6.77 13.49 14.36
CA PRO A 9 -5.74 14.35 14.93
C PRO A 9 -5.60 14.25 16.46
N ASP A 10 -6.69 13.99 17.18
CA ASP A 10 -6.63 13.78 18.63
C ASP A 10 -5.80 12.55 19.02
N ALA A 11 -5.83 11.49 18.19
CA ALA A 11 -4.96 10.33 18.38
C ALA A 11 -3.48 10.69 18.16
N TRP A 12 -3.18 11.59 17.23
CA TRP A 12 -1.82 12.09 17.02
C TRP A 12 -1.31 12.87 18.24
N ASN A 13 -2.17 13.70 18.85
CA ASN A 13 -1.82 14.46 20.06
C ASN A 13 -1.44 13.52 21.23
N ILE A 14 -2.15 12.39 21.37
CA ILE A 14 -1.82 11.37 22.36
C ILE A 14 -0.44 10.76 22.10
N LEU A 15 -0.10 10.53 20.84
CA LEU A 15 1.18 9.95 20.45
C LEU A 15 2.37 10.90 20.61
N MET A 16 2.16 12.21 20.66
CA MET A 16 3.24 13.20 20.74
C MET A 16 4.17 12.95 21.94
N THR A 17 3.62 12.68 23.13
CA THR A 17 4.39 12.39 24.34
C THR A 17 4.96 10.98 24.36
N VAL A 18 4.27 10.01 23.74
CA VAL A 18 4.71 8.61 23.63
C VAL A 18 5.94 8.50 22.73
N LEU A 19 5.96 9.23 21.63
CA LEU A 19 7.02 9.20 20.63
C LEU A 19 8.19 10.14 20.94
N ASP A 20 7.97 11.14 21.81
CA ASP A 20 9.00 12.09 22.17
C ASP A 20 10.13 11.43 22.97
N TYR A 21 11.38 11.59 22.47
CA TYR A 21 12.55 10.93 23.06
C TYR A 21 12.76 11.27 24.54
N GLY A 22 12.43 12.50 24.96
CA GLY A 22 12.61 12.98 26.33
C GLY A 22 11.44 12.67 27.27
N GLN A 23 10.28 12.27 26.76
CA GLN A 23 9.06 12.07 27.55
C GLN A 23 8.68 10.61 27.69
N ARG A 24 8.43 9.92 26.60
CA ARG A 24 8.17 8.46 26.57
C ARG A 24 7.06 8.02 27.54
N TYR A 25 5.92 8.70 27.55
CA TYR A 25 4.77 8.32 28.37
C TYR A 25 3.43 8.61 27.69
N LEU A 26 2.43 7.81 28.05
CA LEU A 26 1.02 8.02 27.73
C LEU A 26 0.32 8.60 28.96
N ARG A 27 -0.41 9.70 28.77
CA ARG A 27 -1.23 10.31 29.82
C ARG A 27 -2.67 9.81 29.68
N LEU A 28 -3.25 9.33 30.78
CA LEU A 28 -4.60 8.81 30.86
C LEU A 28 -5.42 9.71 31.81
N ASP A 29 -5.81 10.87 31.32
CA ASP A 29 -6.51 11.88 32.14
C ASP A 29 -7.93 11.44 32.58
N GLU A 30 -8.53 10.45 31.87
CA GLU A 30 -9.90 9.98 32.11
C GLU A 30 -9.98 8.64 32.88
N ALA A 31 -8.86 8.02 33.20
CA ALA A 31 -8.84 6.74 33.91
C ALA A 31 -8.65 6.97 35.42
N ASP A 32 -9.66 6.65 36.18
CA ASP A 32 -9.62 6.72 37.66
C ASP A 32 -8.38 6.00 38.24
N GLY A 33 -7.41 6.77 38.70
CA GLY A 33 -6.26 6.29 39.48
C GLY A 33 -5.00 5.89 38.72
N GLN A 34 -4.95 5.96 37.38
CA GLN A 34 -3.74 5.69 36.60
C GLN A 34 -3.37 6.86 35.69
N GLY A 35 -2.78 7.91 36.25
CA GLY A 35 -2.52 9.15 35.52
C GLY A 35 -1.47 9.04 34.38
N THR A 36 -0.55 8.08 34.40
CA THR A 36 0.54 8.05 33.41
C THR A 36 1.10 6.64 33.24
N VAL A 37 1.18 6.17 31.99
CA VAL A 37 1.84 4.91 31.61
C VAL A 37 3.14 5.22 30.89
N LYS A 38 4.28 4.76 31.42
CA LYS A 38 5.58 4.93 30.77
C LYS A 38 5.80 3.88 29.69
N VAL A 39 6.40 4.31 28.58
CA VAL A 39 6.91 3.39 27.56
C VAL A 39 8.10 2.63 28.12
N ALA A 40 8.06 1.31 28.07
CA ALA A 40 9.14 0.48 28.58
C ALA A 40 10.45 0.69 27.77
N GLU A 41 11.57 0.38 28.42
CA GLU A 41 12.86 0.41 27.74
C GLU A 41 12.91 -0.61 26.60
N GLY A 42 13.56 -0.24 25.50
CA GLY A 42 13.68 -1.10 24.31
C GLY A 42 12.47 -1.10 23.38
N VAL A 43 11.35 -0.46 23.73
CA VAL A 43 10.19 -0.36 22.82
C VAL A 43 10.49 0.59 21.66
N THR A 44 10.29 0.11 20.45
CA THR A 44 10.38 0.90 19.21
C THR A 44 8.99 1.00 18.57
N PHE A 45 8.67 2.17 18.05
CA PHE A 45 7.44 2.41 17.32
C PHE A 45 7.73 2.44 15.81
N VAL A 46 6.98 1.64 15.06
CA VAL A 46 6.98 1.65 13.60
C VAL A 46 5.59 2.08 13.15
N ALA A 47 5.53 2.96 12.17
CA ALA A 47 4.27 3.43 11.61
C ALA A 47 4.27 3.29 10.09
N THR A 48 3.10 2.98 9.52
CA THR A 48 2.84 3.09 8.08
C THR A 48 1.93 4.28 7.81
N ALA A 49 2.15 4.98 6.73
CA ALA A 49 1.32 6.08 6.30
C ALA A 49 1.38 6.24 4.78
N ASN A 50 0.24 6.57 4.17
CA ASN A 50 0.20 7.03 2.80
C ASN A 50 0.28 8.56 2.82
N ILE A 51 1.36 9.10 2.27
CA ILE A 51 1.65 10.53 2.26
C ILE A 51 1.66 10.98 0.78
N GLY A 52 0.74 11.87 0.42
CA GLY A 52 0.62 12.40 -0.94
C GLY A 52 -0.78 12.90 -1.23
N ASN A 53 -0.90 13.79 -2.20
CA ASN A 53 -2.19 14.37 -2.60
C ASN A 53 -3.07 13.39 -3.39
N GLU A 54 -2.49 12.31 -3.87
CA GLU A 54 -3.15 11.21 -4.60
C GLU A 54 -4.02 10.32 -3.70
N TYR A 55 -3.82 10.40 -2.38
CA TYR A 55 -4.57 9.57 -1.42
C TYR A 55 -5.76 10.33 -0.85
N THR A 56 -6.94 10.12 -1.41
CA THR A 56 -8.17 10.88 -1.11
C THR A 56 -8.70 10.74 0.31
N SER A 57 -8.31 9.70 1.04
CA SER A 57 -8.78 9.43 2.41
C SER A 57 -7.72 9.67 3.47
N THR A 58 -6.59 10.26 3.11
CA THR A 58 -5.50 10.57 4.03
C THR A 58 -5.56 12.04 4.47
N ARG A 59 -5.13 12.29 5.68
CA ARG A 59 -4.97 13.64 6.22
C ARG A 59 -3.53 14.09 6.05
N VAL A 60 -3.35 15.38 5.83
CA VAL A 60 -2.01 15.98 5.91
C VAL A 60 -1.51 15.79 7.35
N MET A 61 -0.46 15.00 7.50
CA MET A 61 0.12 14.73 8.81
C MET A 61 0.82 15.96 9.35
N ASP A 62 0.65 16.19 10.66
CA ASP A 62 1.33 17.28 11.37
C ASP A 62 2.86 17.09 11.27
N LYS A 63 3.55 18.17 10.90
CA LYS A 63 5.01 18.17 10.81
C LYS A 63 5.67 17.79 12.14
N ALA A 64 5.12 18.23 13.27
CA ALA A 64 5.64 17.89 14.58
C ALA A 64 5.52 16.38 14.90
N LEU A 65 4.49 15.70 14.38
CA LEU A 65 4.39 14.25 14.46
C LEU A 65 5.43 13.57 13.57
N MET A 66 5.58 14.05 12.32
CA MET A 66 6.55 13.50 11.36
C MET A 66 7.99 13.64 11.86
N ASP A 67 8.33 14.76 12.52
CA ASP A 67 9.68 15.01 13.07
C ASP A 67 10.09 14.01 14.18
N ARG A 68 9.15 13.22 14.70
CA ARG A 68 9.40 12.15 15.69
C ARG A 68 9.71 10.80 15.10
N PHE A 69 9.64 10.67 13.76
CA PHE A 69 9.95 9.46 13.01
C PHE A 69 11.15 9.65 12.09
N THR A 70 11.90 8.60 11.90
CA THR A 70 12.78 8.48 10.73
C THR A 70 11.92 8.01 9.57
N ILE A 71 11.78 8.83 8.56
CA ILE A 71 10.93 8.55 7.41
C ILE A 71 11.72 7.73 6.39
N VAL A 72 11.14 6.61 5.97
CA VAL A 72 11.62 5.78 4.87
C VAL A 72 10.53 5.76 3.81
N GLU A 73 10.81 6.31 2.64
CA GLU A 73 9.93 6.23 1.49
C GLU A 73 10.06 4.84 0.85
N MET A 74 8.92 4.26 0.51
CA MET A 74 8.85 2.96 -0.14
C MET A 74 8.12 3.11 -1.46
N ASP A 75 8.86 2.89 -2.55
CA ASP A 75 8.31 2.84 -3.89
C ASP A 75 7.64 1.50 -4.19
N VAL A 76 6.87 1.46 -5.27
CA VAL A 76 6.38 0.21 -5.84
C VAL A 76 7.56 -0.59 -6.40
N LEU A 77 7.46 -1.92 -6.33
CA LEU A 77 8.47 -2.79 -6.89
C LEU A 77 8.62 -2.56 -8.40
N ASN A 78 9.86 -2.57 -8.89
CA ASN A 78 10.10 -2.63 -10.32
C ASN A 78 9.81 -4.03 -10.88
N GLU A 79 9.79 -4.19 -12.20
CA GLU A 79 9.41 -5.45 -12.84
C GLU A 79 10.27 -6.63 -12.37
N SER A 80 11.59 -6.45 -12.23
CA SER A 80 12.50 -7.53 -11.82
C SER A 80 12.31 -7.93 -10.34
N GLU A 81 12.14 -6.97 -9.46
CA GLU A 81 11.85 -7.21 -8.03
C GLU A 81 10.50 -7.90 -7.85
N GLU A 82 9.51 -7.55 -8.66
CA GLU A 82 8.19 -8.17 -8.62
C GLU A 82 8.23 -9.61 -9.14
N VAL A 83 8.99 -9.91 -10.19
CA VAL A 83 9.25 -11.28 -10.64
C VAL A 83 9.91 -12.11 -9.54
N GLU A 84 10.91 -11.55 -8.85
CA GLU A 84 11.60 -12.23 -7.76
C GLU A 84 10.63 -12.55 -6.62
N LEU A 85 9.83 -11.58 -6.20
CA LEU A 85 8.80 -11.76 -5.17
C LEU A 85 7.80 -12.86 -5.55
N LEU A 86 7.22 -12.78 -6.74
CA LEU A 86 6.22 -13.74 -7.20
C LEU A 86 6.81 -15.14 -7.34
N THR A 87 8.04 -15.27 -7.84
CA THR A 87 8.74 -16.57 -7.94
C THR A 87 9.01 -17.17 -6.55
N TYR A 88 9.37 -16.34 -5.58
CA TYR A 88 9.56 -16.78 -4.20
C TYR A 88 8.24 -17.26 -3.56
N MET A 89 7.16 -16.53 -3.77
CA MET A 89 5.86 -16.88 -3.18
C MET A 89 5.17 -18.05 -3.88
N PHE A 90 5.35 -18.20 -5.18
CA PHE A 90 4.65 -19.19 -6.01
C PHE A 90 5.63 -20.04 -6.84
N PRO A 91 6.53 -20.81 -6.20
CA PRO A 91 7.62 -21.52 -6.90
C PRO A 91 7.15 -22.63 -7.84
N HIS A 92 5.88 -23.03 -7.79
CA HIS A 92 5.28 -24.06 -8.66
C HIS A 92 4.53 -23.48 -9.86
N VAL A 93 4.36 -22.17 -9.94
CA VAL A 93 3.80 -21.50 -11.12
C VAL A 93 4.92 -21.30 -12.14
N ASP A 94 4.59 -21.46 -13.42
CA ASP A 94 5.55 -21.25 -14.50
C ASP A 94 6.19 -19.86 -14.44
N SER A 95 7.51 -19.80 -14.48
CA SER A 95 8.28 -18.57 -14.33
C SER A 95 8.01 -17.54 -15.43
N LEU A 96 7.73 -17.97 -16.65
CA LEU A 96 7.37 -17.08 -17.75
C LEU A 96 6.00 -16.44 -17.51
N THR A 97 5.07 -17.19 -16.94
CA THR A 97 3.74 -16.69 -16.59
C THR A 97 3.85 -15.64 -15.47
N LEU A 98 4.65 -15.88 -14.43
CA LEU A 98 4.90 -14.89 -13.36
C LEU A 98 5.60 -13.63 -13.90
N ALA A 99 6.54 -13.78 -14.81
CA ALA A 99 7.19 -12.65 -15.47
C ALA A 99 6.18 -11.82 -16.30
N ASN A 100 5.23 -12.48 -16.97
CA ASN A 100 4.15 -11.75 -17.66
C ASN A 100 3.23 -10.99 -16.70
N VAL A 101 2.93 -11.54 -15.54
CA VAL A 101 2.15 -10.85 -14.49
C VAL A 101 2.88 -9.59 -14.03
N ALA A 102 4.16 -9.69 -13.68
CA ALA A 102 4.98 -8.54 -13.28
C ALA A 102 5.09 -7.49 -14.40
N LYS A 103 5.23 -7.92 -15.65
CA LYS A 103 5.27 -7.03 -16.80
C LYS A 103 3.94 -6.29 -17.01
N ILE A 104 2.80 -6.94 -16.87
CA ILE A 104 1.48 -6.30 -16.94
C ILE A 104 1.38 -5.21 -15.87
N ALA A 105 1.81 -5.48 -14.64
CA ALA A 105 1.81 -4.50 -13.58
C ALA A 105 2.72 -3.30 -13.90
N SER A 106 3.94 -3.55 -14.36
CA SER A 106 4.88 -2.51 -14.78
C SER A 106 4.31 -1.63 -15.89
N LEU A 107 3.71 -2.25 -16.92
CA LEU A 107 3.11 -1.52 -18.04
C LEU A 107 1.93 -0.65 -17.60
N THR A 108 1.03 -1.15 -16.75
CA THR A 108 -0.11 -0.37 -16.26
C THR A 108 0.32 0.77 -15.35
N ARG A 109 1.35 0.58 -14.51
CA ARG A 109 1.92 1.64 -13.67
C ARG A 109 2.54 2.75 -14.51
N ASN A 110 3.31 2.38 -15.53
CA ASN A 110 3.91 3.34 -16.45
C ASN A 110 2.84 4.11 -17.25
N GLU A 111 1.80 3.43 -17.71
CA GLU A 111 0.69 4.08 -18.42
C GLU A 111 -0.04 5.07 -17.50
N SER A 112 -0.34 4.69 -16.25
CA SER A 112 -1.08 5.54 -15.31
C SER A 112 -0.34 6.81 -14.89
N THR A 113 0.97 6.85 -15.04
CA THR A 113 1.82 8.02 -14.72
C THR A 113 2.23 8.81 -15.95
N SER A 114 1.81 8.40 -17.15
CA SER A 114 2.14 9.10 -18.39
C SER A 114 1.31 10.39 -18.56
N ASP A 115 1.84 11.35 -19.29
CA ASP A 115 1.13 12.61 -19.62
C ASP A 115 -0.16 12.38 -20.45
N THR A 116 -0.28 11.23 -21.09
CA THR A 116 -1.42 10.82 -21.92
C THR A 116 -2.12 9.59 -21.35
N ALA A 117 -2.09 9.43 -20.02
CA ALA A 117 -2.64 8.29 -19.33
C ALA A 117 -4.09 7.98 -19.75
N ARG A 118 -4.36 6.73 -20.11
CA ARG A 118 -5.70 6.22 -20.44
C ARG A 118 -6.33 5.42 -19.32
N ILE A 119 -5.58 5.21 -18.24
CA ILE A 119 -6.03 4.56 -17.01
C ILE A 119 -5.63 5.40 -15.81
N GLY A 120 -6.51 5.46 -14.83
CA GLY A 120 -6.33 6.29 -13.63
C GLY A 120 -5.36 5.71 -12.60
N SER A 121 -5.08 4.39 -12.65
CA SER A 121 -4.16 3.72 -11.72
C SER A 121 -3.52 2.49 -12.32
N GLY A 122 -2.28 2.20 -11.92
CA GLY A 122 -1.61 0.95 -12.24
C GLY A 122 -1.99 -0.18 -11.27
N ILE A 123 -1.73 -1.41 -11.69
CA ILE A 123 -1.96 -2.61 -10.87
C ILE A 123 -0.98 -2.63 -9.68
N SER A 124 -1.50 -2.85 -8.48
CA SER A 124 -0.70 -2.95 -7.26
C SER A 124 0.00 -4.30 -7.13
N THR A 125 1.10 -4.36 -6.36
CA THR A 125 1.75 -5.64 -6.02
C THR A 125 0.80 -6.59 -5.28
N ARG A 126 -0.18 -6.07 -4.52
CA ARG A 126 -1.23 -6.91 -3.91
C ARG A 126 -2.05 -7.65 -4.97
N THR A 127 -2.41 -6.96 -6.04
CA THR A 127 -3.16 -7.55 -7.17
C THR A 127 -2.33 -8.60 -7.90
N THR A 128 -1.03 -8.39 -8.10
CA THR A 128 -0.16 -9.39 -8.77
C THR A 128 0.02 -10.64 -7.92
N VAL A 129 0.10 -10.50 -6.59
CA VAL A 129 0.14 -11.62 -5.65
C VAL A 129 -1.20 -12.39 -5.67
N GLU A 130 -2.34 -11.69 -5.65
CA GLU A 130 -3.67 -12.31 -5.74
C GLU A 130 -3.84 -13.09 -7.05
N LEU A 131 -3.50 -12.47 -8.18
CA LEU A 131 -3.54 -13.11 -9.49
C LEU A 131 -2.64 -14.35 -9.56
N SER A 132 -1.42 -14.25 -9.02
CA SER A 132 -0.49 -15.38 -8.97
C SER A 132 -0.99 -16.51 -8.06
N GLY A 133 -1.74 -16.17 -6.99
CA GLY A 133 -2.45 -17.17 -6.18
C GLY A 133 -3.50 -17.93 -6.97
N LEU A 134 -4.28 -17.25 -7.81
CA LEU A 134 -5.25 -17.91 -8.70
C LEU A 134 -4.57 -18.82 -9.74
N LEU A 135 -3.42 -18.38 -10.30
CA LEU A 135 -2.62 -19.22 -11.18
C LEU A 135 -2.10 -20.48 -10.47
N PHE A 136 -1.68 -20.34 -9.23
CA PHE A 136 -1.27 -21.46 -8.38
C PHE A 136 -2.41 -22.45 -8.12
N ASP A 137 -3.65 -21.96 -7.98
CA ASP A 137 -4.86 -22.77 -7.82
C ASP A 137 -5.34 -23.40 -9.13
N GLY A 138 -4.65 -23.15 -10.26
CA GLY A 138 -4.89 -23.79 -11.55
C GLY A 138 -5.78 -23.01 -12.52
N PHE A 139 -6.13 -21.77 -12.21
CA PHE A 139 -6.80 -20.88 -13.18
C PHE A 139 -5.84 -20.45 -14.27
N THR A 140 -6.38 -20.20 -15.45
CA THR A 140 -5.61 -19.58 -16.54
C THR A 140 -5.36 -18.10 -16.25
N LEU A 141 -4.34 -17.52 -16.90
CA LEU A 141 -4.05 -16.08 -16.76
C LEU A 141 -5.25 -15.21 -17.14
N GLN A 142 -6.00 -15.61 -18.17
CA GLN A 142 -7.20 -14.88 -18.58
C GLN A 142 -8.29 -14.91 -17.51
N GLU A 143 -8.63 -16.09 -16.97
CA GLU A 143 -9.64 -16.23 -15.91
C GLU A 143 -9.23 -15.46 -14.66
N ALA A 144 -7.96 -15.55 -14.27
CA ALA A 144 -7.44 -14.79 -13.12
C ALA A 144 -7.53 -13.27 -13.35
N ALA A 145 -7.19 -12.78 -14.55
CA ALA A 145 -7.30 -11.37 -14.90
C ALA A 145 -8.77 -10.87 -14.94
N GLU A 146 -9.71 -11.70 -15.35
CA GLU A 146 -11.14 -11.36 -15.38
C GLU A 146 -11.70 -11.04 -14.00
N VAL A 147 -11.15 -11.64 -12.94
CA VAL A 147 -11.64 -11.45 -11.57
C VAL A 147 -10.78 -10.50 -10.74
N SER A 148 -9.46 -10.44 -10.99
CA SER A 148 -8.54 -9.65 -10.16
C SER A 148 -8.11 -8.33 -10.80
N ILE A 149 -8.04 -8.23 -12.13
CA ILE A 149 -7.55 -7.04 -12.84
C ILE A 149 -8.70 -6.21 -13.41
N TYR A 150 -9.49 -6.80 -14.32
CA TYR A 150 -10.49 -6.03 -15.08
C TYR A 150 -11.54 -5.31 -14.23
N PRO A 151 -11.99 -5.82 -13.07
CA PRO A 151 -12.94 -5.11 -12.23
C PRO A 151 -12.40 -3.82 -11.60
N GLN A 152 -11.08 -3.63 -11.57
CA GLN A 152 -10.45 -2.43 -11.01
C GLN A 152 -10.56 -1.22 -11.95
N TYR A 153 -10.90 -1.45 -13.22
CA TYR A 153 -10.98 -0.43 -14.28
C TYR A 153 -12.41 -0.14 -14.68
N ASP A 154 -12.69 1.14 -14.91
CA ASP A 154 -14.02 1.57 -15.34
C ASP A 154 -14.37 1.01 -16.74
N SER A 155 -15.62 0.55 -16.87
CA SER A 155 -16.18 0.08 -18.14
C SER A 155 -17.01 1.16 -18.87
N ALA A 156 -17.21 2.34 -18.26
CA ALA A 156 -17.92 3.44 -18.89
C ALA A 156 -17.11 3.95 -20.10
N GLY A 157 -17.79 4.21 -21.21
CA GLY A 157 -17.12 4.62 -22.46
C GLY A 157 -16.99 3.52 -23.52
N GLY A 158 -17.41 2.29 -23.21
CA GLY A 158 -17.43 1.19 -24.18
C GLY A 158 -16.04 0.83 -24.69
N VAL A 159 -15.80 0.97 -26.00
CA VAL A 159 -14.50 0.65 -26.64
C VAL A 159 -13.35 1.54 -26.20
N ASP A 160 -13.64 2.74 -25.72
CA ASP A 160 -12.65 3.70 -25.23
C ASP A 160 -12.50 3.67 -23.70
N SER A 161 -13.13 2.71 -23.00
CA SER A 161 -13.04 2.57 -21.55
C SER A 161 -11.66 2.09 -21.10
N GLU A 162 -11.28 2.44 -19.87
CA GLU A 162 -10.05 1.94 -19.22
C GLU A 162 -9.97 0.42 -19.28
N ARG A 163 -11.10 -0.26 -18.96
CA ARG A 163 -11.18 -1.72 -18.97
C ARG A 163 -10.91 -2.31 -20.35
N THR A 164 -11.38 -1.68 -21.42
CA THR A 164 -11.12 -2.15 -22.79
C THR A 164 -9.66 -1.96 -23.17
N PHE A 165 -9.04 -0.89 -22.68
CA PHE A 165 -7.62 -0.64 -22.90
C PHE A 165 -6.71 -1.66 -22.19
N VAL A 166 -7.08 -2.09 -20.99
CA VAL A 166 -6.27 -3.05 -20.19
C VAL A 166 -6.48 -4.50 -20.64
N LYS A 167 -7.56 -4.83 -21.33
CA LYS A 167 -7.81 -6.16 -21.94
C LYS A 167 -6.89 -6.45 -23.12
#